data_88bab658dfea5fcdeac8639cdd07985b
#
_entry.id   88bab658dfea5fcdeac8639cdd07985b
#
_cell.length_a   1.000
_cell.length_b   1.000
_cell.length_c   1.000
_cell.angle_alpha   90.00
_cell.angle_beta   90.00
_cell.angle_gamma   90.00
#
_symmetry.space_group_name_H-M   'P 1'
#
loop_
_entity.id
_entity.type
_entity.pdbx_description
1 polymer ?
#
loop_
_entity_poly.entity_id
_entity_poly.type
_entity_poly.pdbx_seq_one_letter_code
_entity_poly.pdbx_strand_id
1 'polypeptide(L)' 'MKVSNIKDIEKFFEVVDSCQGKVELVTGEGDRLNLKSKLSQYVSLANIFSGGEIPELEVVAYEKEDIDKLLSFMING' A
#
# COMPACT_ATOMS: atom_id res chain seq x y z
N MET A 1 -2.97 6.13 7.18
CA MET A 1 -4.15 5.24 7.18
C MET A 1 -3.68 3.81 7.35
N LYS A 2 -4.33 3.09 8.21
CA LYS A 2 -3.95 1.71 8.48
C LYS A 2 -4.71 0.77 7.56
N VAL A 3 -3.98 -0.21 7.03
CA VAL A 3 -4.53 -1.19 6.09
C VAL A 3 -4.28 -2.57 6.66
N SER A 4 -5.31 -3.41 6.65
CA SER A 4 -5.18 -4.80 7.09
C SER A 4 -6.00 -5.70 6.17
N ASN A 5 -5.64 -6.98 6.12
CA ASN A 5 -6.37 -8.00 5.37
C ASN A 5 -6.51 -7.68 3.88
N ILE A 6 -5.43 -7.20 3.25
CA ILE A 6 -5.43 -6.99 1.80
C ILE A 6 -5.46 -8.36 1.14
N LYS A 7 -6.54 -8.66 0.42
CA LYS A 7 -6.72 -9.95 -0.23
C LYS A 7 -6.20 -9.96 -1.67
N ASP A 8 -6.22 -8.81 -2.32
CA ASP A 8 -5.80 -8.67 -3.71
C ASP A 8 -4.67 -7.66 -3.81
N ILE A 9 -3.46 -8.16 -3.72
CA ILE A 9 -2.23 -7.35 -3.76
C ILE A 9 -2.06 -6.68 -5.12
N GLU A 10 -2.38 -7.37 -6.19
CA GLU A 10 -2.23 -6.81 -7.54
C GLU A 10 -3.14 -5.60 -7.70
N LYS A 11 -4.38 -5.71 -7.24
CA LYS A 11 -5.31 -4.59 -7.30
C LYS A 11 -4.88 -3.44 -6.41
N PHE A 12 -4.32 -3.74 -5.24
CA PHE A 12 -3.78 -2.71 -4.36
C PHE A 12 -2.69 -1.92 -5.07
N PHE A 13 -1.75 -2.59 -5.74
CA PHE A 13 -0.71 -1.91 -6.47
C PHE A 13 -1.24 -1.15 -7.69
N GLU A 14 -2.29 -1.64 -8.34
CA GLU A 14 -2.95 -0.88 -9.41
C GLU A 14 -3.50 0.44 -8.89
N VAL A 15 -4.13 0.41 -7.73
CA VAL A 15 -4.65 1.63 -7.10
C VAL A 15 -3.51 2.58 -6.76
N VAL A 16 -2.43 2.05 -6.17
CA VAL A 16 -1.24 2.85 -5.86
C VAL A 16 -0.68 3.49 -7.13
N ASP A 17 -0.56 2.72 -8.21
CA ASP A 17 -0.03 3.23 -9.47
C ASP A 17 -0.92 4.30 -10.10
N SER A 18 -2.22 4.28 -9.81
CA SER A 18 -3.16 5.29 -10.29
C SER A 18 -3.09 6.60 -9.50
N CYS A 19 -2.43 6.58 -8.35
CA CYS A 19 -2.26 7.77 -7.51
C CYS A 19 -1.33 8.75 -8.20
N GLN A 20 -1.60 10.04 -8.04
CA GLN A 20 -0.80 11.08 -8.68
C GLN A 20 0.37 11.52 -7.84
N GLY A 21 0.23 11.47 -6.53
CA GLY A 21 1.26 11.89 -5.61
C GLY A 21 2.01 10.71 -5.03
N LYS A 22 2.82 11.02 -4.04
CA LYS A 22 3.63 10.04 -3.35
C LYS A 22 2.76 9.13 -2.47
N VAL A 23 3.05 7.84 -2.49
CA VAL A 23 2.41 6.86 -1.60
C VAL A 23 3.51 6.07 -0.91
N GLU A 24 3.47 6.02 0.41
CA GLU A 24 4.46 5.34 1.21
C GLU A 24 3.83 4.25 2.06
N LEU A 25 4.57 3.16 2.24
CA LEU A 25 4.22 2.11 3.19
C LEU A 25 5.13 2.25 4.40
N VAL A 26 4.55 2.33 5.58
CA VAL A 26 5.30 2.40 6.83
C VAL A 26 5.17 1.07 7.55
N THR A 27 6.30 0.42 7.80
CA THR A 27 6.31 -0.87 8.51
C THR A 27 6.28 -0.66 10.02
N GLY A 28 6.01 -1.74 10.74
CA GLY A 28 6.03 -1.71 12.20
C GLY A 28 7.40 -1.36 12.78
N GLU A 29 8.46 -1.51 12.00
CA GLU A 29 9.83 -1.16 12.39
C GLU A 29 10.19 0.28 12.08
N GLY A 30 9.28 1.01 11.47
CA GLY A 30 9.50 2.42 11.13
C GLY A 30 10.10 2.67 9.76
N ASP A 31 10.31 1.64 8.98
CA ASP A 31 10.82 1.80 7.62
C ASP A 31 9.73 2.34 6.70
N ARG A 32 10.13 3.22 5.78
CA ARG A 32 9.23 3.79 4.79
C ARG A 32 9.63 3.34 3.40
N LEU A 33 8.68 2.76 2.67
CA LEU A 33 8.88 2.32 1.30
C LEU A 33 8.02 3.16 0.37
N ASN A 34 8.64 3.69 -0.69
CA ASN A 34 7.92 4.46 -1.70
C ASN A 34 7.21 3.50 -2.66
N LEU A 35 5.91 3.33 -2.48
CA LEU A 35 5.12 2.37 -3.27
C LEU A 35 4.94 2.80 -4.72
N LYS A 36 5.26 4.04 -5.08
CA LYS A 36 5.25 4.47 -6.48
C LYS A 36 6.44 3.91 -7.26
N SER A 37 7.42 3.34 -6.59
CA SER A 37 8.56 2.68 -7.20
C SER A 37 8.25 1.20 -7.41
N LYS A 38 8.44 0.69 -8.62
CA LYS A 38 8.27 -0.73 -8.91
C LYS A 38 9.22 -1.60 -8.08
N LEU A 39 10.43 -1.12 -7.88
CA LEU A 39 11.40 -1.84 -7.05
C LEU A 39 10.89 -1.98 -5.62
N SER A 40 10.35 -0.91 -5.04
CA SER A 40 9.77 -0.96 -3.70
C SER A 40 8.56 -1.88 -3.62
N GLN A 41 7.75 -1.95 -4.68
CA GLN A 41 6.64 -2.89 -4.73
C GLN A 41 7.14 -4.33 -4.70
N TYR A 42 8.19 -4.66 -5.46
CA TYR A 42 8.78 -6.00 -5.43
C TYR A 42 9.36 -6.33 -4.06
N VAL A 43 10.05 -5.39 -3.44
CA VAL A 43 10.58 -5.57 -2.08
C VAL A 43 9.44 -5.82 -1.10
N SER A 44 8.36 -5.06 -1.21
CA SER A 44 7.18 -5.24 -0.35
C SER A 44 6.57 -6.63 -0.52
N LEU A 45 6.42 -7.08 -1.77
CA LEU A 45 5.90 -8.42 -2.05
C LEU A 45 6.78 -9.50 -1.41
N ALA A 46 8.09 -9.38 -1.56
CA ALA A 46 9.01 -10.40 -1.08
C ALA A 46 9.09 -10.46 0.44
N ASN A 47 9.04 -9.32 1.12
CA ASN A 47 9.32 -9.25 2.55
C ASN A 47 8.09 -9.09 3.43
N ILE A 48 7.04 -8.49 2.91
CA ILE A 48 5.85 -8.15 3.71
C ILE A 48 4.67 -9.04 3.36
N PHE A 49 4.44 -9.26 2.08
CA PHE A 49 3.26 -9.98 1.61
C PHE A 49 3.49 -11.47 1.32
N SER A 50 4.70 -11.94 1.46
CA SER A 50 5.06 -13.32 1.09
C SER A 50 4.46 -14.36 2.03
N GLY A 51 4.05 -13.99 3.22
CA GLY A 51 3.51 -14.93 4.21
C GLY A 51 2.04 -15.26 4.06
N GLY A 52 1.35 -14.71 3.09
CA GLY A 52 -0.08 -14.97 2.87
C GLY A 52 -1.01 -14.23 3.81
N GLU A 53 -0.53 -13.77 4.94
CA GLU A 53 -1.25 -12.88 5.83
C GLU A 53 -0.59 -11.53 5.82
N ILE A 54 -1.38 -10.50 5.65
CA ILE A 54 -0.86 -9.14 5.64
C ILE A 54 -1.12 -8.53 7.01
N PRO A 55 -0.06 -8.28 7.79
CA PRO A 55 -0.24 -7.62 9.07
C PRO A 55 -0.78 -6.21 8.85
N GLU A 56 -1.23 -5.60 9.92
CA GLU A 56 -1.66 -4.22 9.86
C GLU A 56 -0.48 -3.33 9.45
N LEU A 57 -0.65 -2.60 8.37
CA LEU A 57 0.37 -1.72 7.82
C LEU A 57 -0.18 -0.31 7.74
N GLU A 58 0.70 0.67 7.79
CA GLU A 58 0.31 2.05 7.59
C GLU A 58 0.67 2.49 6.17
N VAL A 59 -0.32 3.01 5.46
CA VAL A 59 -0.14 3.58 4.12
C VAL A 59 -0.33 5.08 4.24
N VAL A 60 0.63 5.84 3.73
CA VAL A 60 0.59 7.30 3.78
C VAL A 60 0.53 7.84 2.36
N ALA A 61 -0.52 8.60 2.07
CA ALA A 61 -0.66 9.35 0.83
C ALA A 61 -0.77 10.83 1.17
N TYR A 62 -0.36 11.69 0.26
CA TYR A 62 -0.25 13.12 0.52
C TYR A 62 -1.29 13.94 -0.24
N GLU A 63 -1.88 13.38 -1.30
CA GLU A 63 -2.91 14.05 -2.07
C GLU A 63 -4.29 13.54 -1.65
N LYS A 64 -5.23 14.46 -1.51
CA LYS A 64 -6.57 14.09 -1.07
C LYS A 64 -7.22 13.06 -1.98
N GLU A 65 -7.07 13.23 -3.29
CA GLU A 65 -7.65 12.29 -4.26
C GLU A 65 -7.07 10.89 -4.11
N ASP A 66 -5.78 10.80 -3.81
CA ASP A 66 -5.10 9.54 -3.61
C ASP A 66 -5.58 8.86 -2.32
N ILE A 67 -5.76 9.64 -1.26
CA ILE A 67 -6.32 9.14 0.00
C ILE A 67 -7.71 8.57 -0.25
N ASP A 68 -8.54 9.28 -1.01
CA ASP A 68 -9.89 8.83 -1.32
C ASP A 68 -9.89 7.52 -2.12
N LYS A 69 -8.98 7.38 -3.08
CA LYS A 69 -8.83 6.15 -3.85
C LYS A 69 -8.46 4.96 -2.97
N LEU A 70 -7.51 5.16 -2.06
CA LEU A 70 -7.06 4.11 -1.16
C LEU A 70 -8.15 3.73 -0.17
N LEU A 71 -8.88 4.70 0.37
CA LEU A 71 -10.00 4.44 1.25
C LEU A 71 -11.10 3.65 0.54
N SER A 72 -11.43 4.01 -0.70
CA SER A 72 -12.41 3.28 -1.48
C SER A 72 -11.99 1.84 -1.72
N PHE A 73 -10.71 1.63 -1.99
CA PHE A 73 -10.18 0.28 -2.15
C PHE A 73 -10.37 -0.54 -0.87
N MET A 74 -10.08 0.05 0.28
CA MET A 74 -10.20 -0.67 1.55
C MET A 74 -11.63 -1.02 1.91
N ILE A 75 -12.59 -0.15 1.54
CA ILE A 75 -14.00 -0.38 1.81
C ILE A 75 -14.58 -1.41 0.84
N ASN A 76 -14.22 -1.35 -0.43
CA ASN A 76 -14.86 -2.12 -1.50
C ASN A 76 -14.03 -3.30 -1.98
N GLY A 77 -12.83 -3.36 -1.61
CA GLY A 77 -11.90 -4.33 -2.15
C GLY A 77 -11.32 -5.28 -1.21
#